data_056a9130abc41f330989cb23d946516e
#
_entry.id   056a9130abc41f330989cb23d946516e
#
_cell.length_a   1.000
_cell.length_b   1.000
_cell.length_c   1.000
_cell.angle_alpha   90.00
_cell.angle_beta   90.00
_cell.angle_gamma   90.00
#
_symmetry.space_group_name_H-M   'P 1'
#
loop_
_entity.id
_entity.type
_entity.pdbx_description
1 polymer ?
#
loop_
_entity_poly.entity_id
_entity_poly.type
_entity_poly.pdbx_seq_one_letter_code
_entity_poly.pdbx_strand_id
1 'polypeptide(L)'
;MNKIISAIFGFLLVLSFTTNSYSRDQIKIVGSSTVYPYATVVAEKFGKSGKFKTPVIESTGTGGGMKLFCAGVGANHPDITNASRAIKPKEKALCEKNGVSEIIEIVVGNDGISFAHAVSAPDADFTKEQLWRALAAKVDVDGKLVENPYKKWSDIDASLPNKKIEILVAPPTSGTRDAWNSLVMVKGCTKTAKSLHEANGKKPKKACTRIREDGYAVEAGENDTLIVQKLTSNPDAYGFFGYSYLIANKDKVKAASVEGVQPSLEGIQDYSYPIARPLFFYVKKAHVGVIPVSYTHLRAHETGRNLVCRLLLE
;
A
#
# COMPACT_ATOMS: atom_id res chain seq x y z
N MET A 1 30.60 65.31 18.34
CA MET A 1 30.99 63.88 18.45
C MET A 1 29.81 62.93 18.57
N ASN A 2 28.66 63.30 19.16
CA ASN A 2 27.56 62.41 19.47
C ASN A 2 26.58 62.09 18.31
N LYS A 3 26.64 62.81 17.18
CA LYS A 3 25.73 62.53 16.02
C LYS A 3 26.28 61.53 15.01
N ILE A 4 27.58 61.29 15.00
CA ILE A 4 28.22 60.33 14.08
C ILE A 4 28.14 58.90 14.65
N ILE A 5 28.14 58.74 15.94
CA ILE A 5 28.05 57.42 16.62
C ILE A 5 26.64 56.83 16.45
N SER A 6 25.57 57.66 16.42
CA SER A 6 24.17 57.19 16.22
C SER A 6 23.92 56.67 14.80
N ALA A 7 24.61 57.20 13.77
CA ALA A 7 24.45 56.75 12.39
C ALA A 7 25.12 55.39 12.10
N ILE A 8 26.24 55.11 12.80
CA ILE A 8 26.96 53.82 12.65
C ILE A 8 26.24 52.69 13.34
N PHE A 9 25.53 52.94 14.46
CA PHE A 9 24.72 51.90 15.16
C PHE A 9 23.44 51.56 14.40
N GLY A 10 22.85 52.49 13.63
CA GLY A 10 21.65 52.21 12.79
C GLY A 10 21.98 51.39 11.53
N PHE A 11 23.21 51.47 10.99
CA PHE A 11 23.64 50.77 9.80
C PHE A 11 24.05 49.30 10.11
N LEU A 12 24.49 49.01 11.32
CA LEU A 12 24.85 47.63 11.78
C LEU A 12 23.65 46.76 12.11
N LEU A 13 22.47 47.34 12.32
CA LEU A 13 21.26 46.56 12.65
C LEU A 13 20.49 46.03 11.44
N VAL A 14 20.77 46.50 10.25
CA VAL A 14 20.11 46.12 8.98
C VAL A 14 20.76 44.91 8.29
N LEU A 15 21.97 44.52 8.71
CA LEU A 15 22.76 43.44 8.06
C LEU A 15 22.54 42.04 8.62
N SER A 16 21.60 41.83 9.54
CA SER A 16 21.50 40.56 10.28
C SER A 16 20.32 39.68 9.91
N PHE A 17 19.60 39.93 8.83
CA PHE A 17 18.51 39.04 8.37
C PHE A 17 18.71 38.51 6.95
N THR A 18 19.90 38.03 6.63
CA THR A 18 20.00 37.05 5.56
C THR A 18 19.64 35.68 6.17
N THR A 19 18.36 35.37 6.29
CA THR A 19 17.91 34.00 6.46
C THR A 19 18.37 33.23 5.24
N ASN A 20 19.45 32.46 5.39
CA ASN A 20 19.78 31.42 4.42
C ASN A 20 18.58 30.47 4.39
N SER A 21 17.63 30.75 3.53
CA SER A 21 16.61 29.78 3.15
C SER A 21 17.35 28.66 2.42
N TYR A 22 17.75 27.64 3.16
CA TYR A 22 18.24 26.40 2.55
C TYR A 22 17.08 25.79 1.75
N SER A 23 17.00 26.19 0.50
CA SER A 23 16.10 25.57 -0.47
C SER A 23 16.61 24.14 -0.68
N ARG A 24 15.82 23.17 -0.23
CA ARG A 24 16.10 21.77 -0.57
C ARG A 24 15.92 21.59 -2.07
N ASP A 25 16.93 21.05 -2.74
CA ASP A 25 16.97 20.84 -4.20
C ASP A 25 16.63 19.38 -4.61
N GLN A 26 16.07 18.61 -3.68
CA GLN A 26 15.74 17.21 -3.87
C GLN A 26 14.31 16.91 -3.39
N ILE A 27 13.51 16.24 -4.22
CA ILE A 27 12.15 15.83 -3.88
C ILE A 27 12.19 14.75 -2.80
N LYS A 28 11.35 14.89 -1.77
CA LYS A 28 11.15 13.89 -0.73
C LYS A 28 9.76 13.26 -0.86
N ILE A 29 9.73 11.94 -1.07
CA ILE A 29 8.53 11.11 -1.21
C ILE A 29 8.46 10.15 -0.03
N VAL A 30 7.30 10.02 0.59
CA VAL A 30 7.07 9.07 1.70
C VAL A 30 5.79 8.28 1.43
N GLY A 31 5.62 7.10 2.02
CA GLY A 31 4.31 6.46 2.02
C GLY A 31 4.29 4.95 1.78
N SER A 32 3.40 4.52 0.90
CA SER A 32 3.01 3.13 0.70
C SER A 32 4.17 2.21 0.29
N SER A 33 4.33 1.10 1.00
CA SER A 33 5.25 0.02 0.63
C SER A 33 4.89 -0.66 -0.70
N THR A 34 3.59 -0.70 -1.06
CA THR A 34 3.12 -1.20 -2.36
C THR A 34 3.60 -0.32 -3.51
N VAL A 35 3.55 1.00 -3.35
CA VAL A 35 3.93 1.96 -4.41
C VAL A 35 5.44 2.19 -4.44
N TYR A 36 6.14 1.93 -3.33
CA TYR A 36 7.57 2.19 -3.16
C TYR A 36 8.44 1.66 -4.30
N PRO A 37 8.37 0.37 -4.71
CA PRO A 37 9.24 -0.17 -5.77
C PRO A 37 9.02 0.53 -7.12
N TYR A 38 7.78 0.84 -7.47
CA TYR A 38 7.45 1.56 -8.71
C TYR A 38 7.96 3.01 -8.67
N ALA A 39 7.71 3.69 -7.56
CA ALA A 39 8.19 5.06 -7.35
C ALA A 39 9.72 5.15 -7.40
N THR A 40 10.44 4.12 -6.90
CA THR A 40 11.91 4.05 -6.94
C THR A 40 12.42 3.98 -8.38
N VAL A 41 11.84 3.13 -9.21
CA VAL A 41 12.23 3.01 -10.63
C VAL A 41 12.00 4.34 -11.36
N VAL A 42 10.86 5.01 -11.11
CA VAL A 42 10.56 6.33 -11.71
C VAL A 42 11.56 7.38 -11.23
N ALA A 43 11.88 7.41 -9.93
CA ALA A 43 12.84 8.36 -9.36
C ALA A 43 14.26 8.16 -9.91
N GLU A 44 14.70 6.92 -10.09
CA GLU A 44 16.00 6.64 -10.70
C GLU A 44 16.07 7.08 -12.16
N LYS A 45 15.03 6.76 -12.96
CA LYS A 45 14.94 7.22 -14.35
C LYS A 45 14.94 8.74 -14.44
N PHE A 46 14.23 9.41 -13.53
CA PHE A 46 14.19 10.86 -13.42
C PHE A 46 15.58 11.44 -13.11
N GLY A 47 16.29 10.92 -12.11
CA GLY A 47 17.65 11.36 -11.76
C GLY A 47 18.67 11.11 -12.87
N LYS A 48 18.55 9.98 -13.59
CA LYS A 48 19.42 9.65 -14.75
C LYS A 48 19.27 10.63 -15.93
N SER A 49 18.18 11.42 -15.97
CA SER A 49 18.02 12.47 -16.97
C SER A 49 19.08 13.59 -16.85
N GLY A 50 19.82 13.62 -15.73
CA GLY A 50 20.93 14.56 -15.48
C GLY A 50 20.52 16.01 -15.19
N LYS A 51 19.22 16.32 -15.28
CA LYS A 51 18.72 17.69 -15.06
C LYS A 51 18.43 17.98 -13.58
N PHE A 52 18.14 16.95 -12.79
CA PHE A 52 17.69 17.08 -11.40
C PHE A 52 18.23 15.97 -10.52
N LYS A 53 18.31 16.19 -9.21
CA LYS A 53 18.69 15.15 -8.25
C LYS A 53 17.64 14.08 -8.18
N THR A 54 18.07 12.82 -8.04
CA THR A 54 17.18 11.69 -7.82
C THR A 54 16.32 11.91 -6.58
N PRO A 55 14.98 11.82 -6.66
CA PRO A 55 14.12 11.90 -5.48
C PRO A 55 14.46 10.89 -4.40
N VAL A 56 14.36 11.27 -3.13
CA VAL A 56 14.47 10.36 -1.98
C VAL A 56 13.11 9.78 -1.67
N ILE A 57 13.03 8.46 -1.57
CA ILE A 57 11.78 7.75 -1.28
C ILE A 57 11.91 6.92 -0.01
N GLU A 58 10.97 7.09 0.92
CA GLU A 58 10.91 6.34 2.17
C GLU A 58 9.62 5.52 2.25
N SER A 59 9.76 4.23 2.51
CA SER A 59 8.60 3.34 2.74
C SER A 59 8.15 3.44 4.20
N THR A 60 7.08 4.18 4.44
CA THR A 60 6.51 4.43 5.78
C THR A 60 5.10 3.84 5.97
N GLY A 61 4.62 3.14 4.93
CA GLY A 61 3.22 2.75 4.77
C GLY A 61 2.30 3.95 4.50
N THR A 62 1.15 3.72 3.85
CA THR A 62 0.21 4.80 3.47
C THR A 62 -0.19 5.69 4.65
N GLY A 63 -0.48 5.11 5.81
CA GLY A 63 -0.92 5.88 6.98
C GLY A 63 0.20 6.70 7.61
N GLY A 64 1.43 6.17 7.63
CA GLY A 64 2.64 6.87 8.09
C GLY A 64 2.98 8.03 7.15
N GLY A 65 2.99 7.77 5.84
CA GLY A 65 3.22 8.78 4.82
C GLY A 65 2.22 9.93 4.88
N MET A 66 0.92 9.64 4.99
CA MET A 66 -0.11 10.67 5.15
C MET A 66 0.12 11.53 6.39
N LYS A 67 0.51 10.92 7.52
CA LYS A 67 0.81 11.66 8.74
C LYS A 67 2.00 12.61 8.57
N LEU A 68 3.09 12.14 7.95
CA LEU A 68 4.28 12.96 7.66
C LEU A 68 3.98 14.05 6.64
N PHE A 69 3.25 13.72 5.59
CA PHE A 69 2.83 14.65 4.55
C PHE A 69 1.93 15.76 5.13
N CYS A 70 0.94 15.41 5.94
CA CYS A 70 0.04 16.38 6.56
C CYS A 70 0.64 17.09 7.80
N ALA A 71 1.92 16.91 8.14
CA ALA A 71 2.53 17.55 9.30
C ALA A 71 2.84 19.04 9.09
N GLY A 72 2.90 19.52 7.83
CA GLY A 72 3.13 20.93 7.51
C GLY A 72 3.64 21.16 6.11
N VAL A 73 3.94 22.41 5.79
CA VAL A 73 4.58 22.87 4.54
C VAL A 73 6.01 23.30 4.81
N GLY A 74 6.82 23.43 3.74
CA GLY A 74 8.22 23.87 3.81
C GLY A 74 9.24 22.74 3.71
N ALA A 75 10.52 23.08 3.67
CA ALA A 75 11.63 22.19 3.30
C ALA A 75 11.82 20.97 4.23
N ASN A 76 11.34 21.02 5.46
CA ASN A 76 11.45 19.94 6.43
C ASN A 76 10.37 18.85 6.28
N HIS A 77 9.36 19.10 5.43
CA HIS A 77 8.25 18.19 5.22
C HIS A 77 8.32 17.52 3.83
N PRO A 78 7.76 16.31 3.68
CA PRO A 78 7.71 15.63 2.38
C PRO A 78 6.89 16.43 1.36
N ASP A 79 7.27 16.32 0.10
CA ASP A 79 6.60 16.99 -1.03
C ASP A 79 5.44 16.17 -1.56
N ILE A 80 5.68 14.85 -1.59
CA ILE A 80 4.75 13.86 -2.11
C ILE A 80 4.54 12.78 -1.04
N THR A 81 3.30 12.27 -0.96
CA THR A 81 3.06 10.97 -0.35
C THR A 81 2.42 10.03 -1.35
N ASN A 82 3.00 8.84 -1.49
CA ASN A 82 2.41 7.76 -2.26
C ASN A 82 1.47 6.94 -1.36
N ALA A 83 0.39 6.44 -1.95
CA ALA A 83 -0.65 5.77 -1.22
C ALA A 83 -1.28 4.62 -2.01
N SER A 84 -1.64 3.55 -1.31
CA SER A 84 -2.34 2.39 -1.86
C SER A 84 -3.84 2.40 -1.53
N ARG A 85 -4.38 3.55 -1.21
CA ARG A 85 -5.79 3.87 -1.01
C ARG A 85 -6.00 5.38 -1.05
N ALA A 86 -7.23 5.80 -1.28
CA ALA A 86 -7.59 7.21 -1.18
C ALA A 86 -7.33 7.80 0.22
N ILE A 87 -7.01 9.10 0.25
CA ILE A 87 -6.89 9.89 1.48
C ILE A 87 -8.21 9.88 2.24
N LYS A 88 -8.16 9.71 3.56
CA LYS A 88 -9.36 9.68 4.41
C LYS A 88 -9.77 11.08 4.83
N PRO A 89 -11.08 11.33 5.12
CA PRO A 89 -11.55 12.64 5.59
C PRO A 89 -10.76 13.19 6.78
N LYS A 90 -10.44 12.35 7.77
CA LYS A 90 -9.65 12.77 8.94
C LYS A 90 -8.18 13.07 8.64
N GLU A 91 -7.60 12.44 7.60
CA GLU A 91 -6.24 12.75 7.14
C GLU A 91 -6.25 14.10 6.39
N LYS A 92 -7.29 14.34 5.57
CA LYS A 92 -7.49 15.62 4.90
C LYS A 92 -7.67 16.77 5.90
N ALA A 93 -8.50 16.58 6.94
CA ALA A 93 -8.66 17.56 8.02
C ALA A 93 -7.34 17.81 8.79
N LEU A 94 -6.50 16.78 8.99
CA LEU A 94 -5.17 16.97 9.59
C LEU A 94 -4.26 17.81 8.69
N CYS A 95 -4.28 17.59 7.39
CA CYS A 95 -3.55 18.37 6.41
C CYS A 95 -3.96 19.85 6.47
N GLU A 96 -5.27 20.13 6.40
CA GLU A 96 -5.85 21.48 6.47
C GLU A 96 -5.44 22.20 7.75
N LYS A 97 -5.56 21.53 8.92
CA LYS A 97 -5.16 22.04 10.22
C LYS A 97 -3.70 22.50 10.26
N ASN A 98 -2.82 21.83 9.54
CA ASN A 98 -1.39 22.11 9.51
C ASN A 98 -0.95 22.94 8.27
N GLY A 99 -1.88 23.62 7.60
CA GLY A 99 -1.61 24.51 6.48
C GLY A 99 -1.37 23.82 5.13
N VAL A 100 -1.57 22.50 5.03
CA VAL A 100 -1.55 21.74 3.77
C VAL A 100 -2.96 21.77 3.19
N SER A 101 -3.38 22.91 2.62
CA SER A 101 -4.76 23.15 2.17
C SER A 101 -5.03 22.64 0.75
N GLU A 102 -4.04 22.76 -0.15
CA GLU A 102 -4.19 22.33 -1.54
C GLU A 102 -3.37 21.07 -1.82
N ILE A 103 -4.07 19.98 -2.09
CA ILE A 103 -3.50 18.66 -2.36
C ILE A 103 -3.90 18.25 -3.78
N ILE A 104 -2.91 17.92 -4.61
CA ILE A 104 -3.13 17.37 -5.95
C ILE A 104 -3.13 15.85 -5.80
N GLU A 105 -4.24 15.21 -6.16
CA GLU A 105 -4.37 13.75 -6.22
C GLU A 105 -4.10 13.26 -7.64
N ILE A 106 -3.24 12.26 -7.78
CA ILE A 106 -2.89 11.64 -9.06
C ILE A 106 -3.04 10.13 -8.91
N VAL A 107 -3.88 9.50 -9.72
CA VAL A 107 -3.93 8.04 -9.83
C VAL A 107 -2.76 7.60 -10.71
N VAL A 108 -1.84 6.81 -10.14
CA VAL A 108 -0.61 6.39 -10.82
C VAL A 108 -0.65 4.95 -11.33
N GLY A 109 -1.66 4.18 -10.93
CA GLY A 109 -1.85 2.81 -11.39
C GLY A 109 -2.90 2.06 -10.60
N ASN A 110 -3.08 0.80 -10.96
CA ASN A 110 -3.99 -0.13 -10.31
C ASN A 110 -3.21 -1.33 -9.77
N ASP A 111 -3.57 -1.78 -8.58
CA ASP A 111 -2.98 -2.94 -7.90
C ASP A 111 -4.02 -4.05 -7.80
N GLY A 112 -3.66 -5.25 -8.22
CA GLY A 112 -4.48 -6.45 -8.10
C GLY A 112 -3.71 -7.55 -7.39
N ILE A 113 -4.33 -8.17 -6.36
CA ILE A 113 -3.75 -9.28 -5.63
C ILE A 113 -4.46 -10.57 -6.03
N SER A 114 -3.70 -11.52 -6.54
CA SER A 114 -4.19 -12.85 -6.89
C SER A 114 -4.11 -13.78 -5.68
N PHE A 115 -5.17 -14.54 -5.45
CA PHE A 115 -5.14 -15.72 -4.57
C PHE A 115 -4.95 -16.94 -5.47
N ALA A 116 -3.83 -17.62 -5.36
CA ALA A 116 -3.37 -18.56 -6.36
C ALA A 116 -3.02 -19.94 -5.75
N HIS A 117 -3.01 -20.93 -6.60
CA HIS A 117 -2.62 -22.32 -6.30
C HIS A 117 -1.90 -22.93 -7.51
N ALA A 118 -1.37 -24.14 -7.38
CA ALA A 118 -0.73 -24.85 -8.48
C ALA A 118 -1.69 -25.04 -9.67
N VAL A 119 -1.16 -24.96 -10.90
CA VAL A 119 -1.94 -25.18 -12.12
C VAL A 119 -2.58 -26.58 -12.16
N SER A 120 -1.95 -27.58 -11.51
CA SER A 120 -2.43 -28.96 -11.41
C SER A 120 -3.58 -29.18 -10.43
N ALA A 121 -3.82 -28.22 -9.48
CA ALA A 121 -4.91 -28.32 -8.53
C ALA A 121 -6.28 -27.97 -9.20
N PRO A 122 -7.40 -28.46 -8.71
CA PRO A 122 -8.74 -28.07 -9.19
C PRO A 122 -8.99 -26.58 -9.06
N ASP A 123 -9.86 -26.04 -9.92
CA ASP A 123 -10.32 -24.66 -9.77
C ASP A 123 -11.09 -24.49 -8.45
N ALA A 124 -10.98 -23.30 -7.88
CA ALA A 124 -11.62 -22.96 -6.61
C ALA A 124 -12.17 -21.53 -6.65
N ASP A 125 -13.24 -21.32 -5.90
CA ASP A 125 -13.82 -20.01 -5.66
C ASP A 125 -14.02 -19.78 -4.17
N PHE A 126 -13.69 -18.58 -3.70
CA PHE A 126 -13.75 -18.24 -2.28
C PHE A 126 -14.45 -16.89 -2.08
N THR A 127 -15.27 -16.82 -1.06
CA THR A 127 -15.71 -15.51 -0.56
C THR A 127 -14.62 -14.86 0.31
N LYS A 128 -14.65 -13.55 0.44
CA LYS A 128 -13.76 -12.84 1.37
C LYS A 128 -13.95 -13.27 2.82
N GLU A 129 -15.18 -13.65 3.19
CA GLU A 129 -15.46 -14.19 4.52
C GLU A 129 -14.78 -15.54 4.75
N GLN A 130 -14.86 -16.46 3.79
CA GLN A 130 -14.18 -17.75 3.87
C GLN A 130 -12.66 -17.58 3.97
N LEU A 131 -12.07 -16.68 3.18
CA LEU A 131 -10.64 -16.35 3.24
C LEU A 131 -10.25 -15.72 4.59
N TRP A 132 -11.11 -14.86 5.13
CA TRP A 132 -10.91 -14.29 6.46
C TRP A 132 -10.99 -15.37 7.54
N ARG A 133 -12.01 -16.25 7.51
CA ARG A 133 -12.16 -17.38 8.45
C ARG A 133 -10.97 -18.33 8.38
N ALA A 134 -10.39 -18.54 7.20
CA ALA A 134 -9.20 -19.37 7.05
C ALA A 134 -7.94 -18.76 7.70
N LEU A 135 -7.80 -17.43 7.67
CA LEU A 135 -6.57 -16.74 8.06
C LEU A 135 -6.62 -16.00 9.39
N ALA A 136 -7.80 -15.62 9.88
CA ALA A 136 -7.90 -14.80 11.10
C ALA A 136 -7.41 -15.58 12.33
N ALA A 137 -6.70 -14.91 13.24
CA ALA A 137 -6.27 -15.48 14.50
C ALA A 137 -7.47 -15.84 15.39
N LYS A 138 -8.52 -15.00 15.37
CA LYS A 138 -9.77 -15.23 16.10
C LYS A 138 -10.96 -15.06 15.17
N VAL A 139 -11.94 -15.94 15.32
CA VAL A 139 -13.18 -15.94 14.56
C VAL A 139 -14.39 -16.02 15.49
N ASP A 140 -15.55 -15.62 14.98
CA ASP A 140 -16.82 -15.80 15.67
C ASP A 140 -17.39 -17.18 15.39
N VAL A 141 -17.66 -17.92 16.47
CA VAL A 141 -18.35 -19.18 16.46
C VAL A 141 -19.42 -19.12 17.55
N ASP A 142 -20.67 -19.46 17.22
CA ASP A 142 -21.83 -19.45 18.13
C ASP A 142 -21.92 -18.14 18.98
N GLY A 143 -21.69 -16.99 18.33
CA GLY A 143 -21.77 -15.69 18.99
C GLY A 143 -20.62 -15.39 19.96
N LYS A 144 -19.54 -16.16 19.95
CA LYS A 144 -18.35 -15.96 20.79
C LYS A 144 -17.11 -15.83 19.92
N LEU A 145 -16.16 -15.00 20.38
CA LEU A 145 -14.86 -14.85 19.74
C LEU A 145 -13.90 -15.90 20.30
N VAL A 146 -13.48 -16.83 19.45
CA VAL A 146 -12.60 -17.96 19.82
C VAL A 146 -11.31 -17.92 19.01
N GLU A 147 -10.24 -18.58 19.47
CA GLU A 147 -9.06 -18.87 18.63
C GLU A 147 -9.55 -19.70 17.43
N ASN A 148 -8.95 -19.50 16.26
CA ASN A 148 -9.43 -20.07 15.01
C ASN A 148 -9.44 -21.62 15.06
N PRO A 149 -10.59 -22.28 15.03
CA PRO A 149 -10.67 -23.74 15.13
C PRO A 149 -10.55 -24.46 13.79
N TYR A 150 -10.69 -23.73 12.67
CA TYR A 150 -10.76 -24.31 11.33
C TYR A 150 -9.41 -24.87 10.90
N LYS A 151 -9.38 -26.15 10.55
CA LYS A 151 -8.18 -26.87 10.10
C LYS A 151 -8.23 -27.23 8.63
N LYS A 152 -9.45 -27.45 8.12
CA LYS A 152 -9.74 -27.78 6.73
C LYS A 152 -10.65 -26.72 6.13
N TRP A 153 -10.61 -26.57 4.82
CA TRP A 153 -11.51 -25.68 4.11
C TRP A 153 -12.98 -26.08 4.32
N SER A 154 -13.27 -27.39 4.32
CA SER A 154 -14.61 -27.90 4.62
C SER A 154 -15.10 -27.62 6.05
N ASP A 155 -14.24 -27.27 7.00
CA ASP A 155 -14.65 -26.84 8.33
C ASP A 155 -15.27 -25.45 8.33
N ILE A 156 -14.90 -24.62 7.32
CA ILE A 156 -15.44 -23.27 7.12
C ILE A 156 -16.78 -23.34 6.39
N ASP A 157 -16.84 -24.16 5.34
CA ASP A 157 -18.01 -24.35 4.50
C ASP A 157 -17.94 -25.72 3.84
N ALA A 158 -19.03 -26.51 3.98
CA ALA A 158 -19.10 -27.90 3.47
C ALA A 158 -18.93 -27.97 1.92
N SER A 159 -19.17 -26.88 1.19
CA SER A 159 -18.98 -26.83 -0.25
C SER A 159 -17.49 -26.70 -0.66
N LEU A 160 -16.62 -26.32 0.27
CA LEU A 160 -15.18 -26.18 0.03
C LEU A 160 -14.47 -27.56 0.11
N PRO A 161 -13.27 -27.67 -0.51
CA PRO A 161 -12.53 -28.92 -0.52
C PRO A 161 -12.25 -29.48 0.89
N ASN A 162 -12.38 -30.79 1.08
CA ASN A 162 -11.98 -31.46 2.35
C ASN A 162 -10.46 -31.62 2.41
N LYS A 163 -9.73 -30.47 2.38
CA LYS A 163 -8.28 -30.38 2.41
C LYS A 163 -7.83 -29.48 3.55
N LYS A 164 -6.63 -29.74 4.08
CA LYS A 164 -6.01 -28.90 5.10
C LYS A 164 -5.88 -27.46 4.58
N ILE A 165 -6.18 -26.49 5.44
CA ILE A 165 -5.88 -25.09 5.17
C ILE A 165 -4.36 -24.92 5.24
N GLU A 166 -3.76 -24.45 4.15
CA GLU A 166 -2.37 -24.02 4.11
C GLU A 166 -2.27 -22.83 3.17
N ILE A 167 -1.97 -21.66 3.73
CA ILE A 167 -1.91 -20.41 2.98
C ILE A 167 -0.55 -19.76 3.16
N LEU A 168 0.16 -19.57 2.06
CA LEU A 168 1.43 -18.86 2.02
C LEU A 168 1.13 -17.36 2.05
N VAL A 169 1.66 -16.68 3.05
CA VAL A 169 1.39 -15.26 3.29
C VAL A 169 2.67 -14.43 3.20
N ALA A 170 2.57 -13.25 2.65
CA ALA A 170 3.64 -12.27 2.68
C ALA A 170 3.85 -11.73 4.11
N PRO A 171 5.06 -11.29 4.49
CA PRO A 171 5.35 -10.75 5.82
C PRO A 171 4.58 -9.46 6.12
N PRO A 172 4.46 -9.07 7.40
CA PRO A 172 3.72 -7.86 7.79
C PRO A 172 4.24 -6.55 7.18
N THR A 173 5.50 -6.53 6.74
CA THR A 173 6.16 -5.38 6.08
C THR A 173 5.74 -5.21 4.63
N SER A 174 5.26 -6.28 3.99
CA SER A 174 4.89 -6.32 2.57
C SER A 174 3.71 -5.43 2.21
N GLY A 175 3.83 -4.73 1.08
CA GLY A 175 2.73 -4.01 0.44
C GLY A 175 1.59 -4.92 0.00
N THR A 176 1.90 -6.12 -0.46
CA THR A 176 0.93 -7.18 -0.80
C THR A 176 0.13 -7.61 0.43
N ARG A 177 0.81 -7.77 1.59
CA ARG A 177 0.14 -8.05 2.86
C ARG A 177 -0.78 -6.91 3.29
N ASP A 178 -0.39 -5.64 3.13
CA ASP A 178 -1.24 -4.47 3.41
C ASP A 178 -2.48 -4.45 2.51
N ALA A 179 -2.31 -4.78 1.22
CA ALA A 179 -3.41 -4.95 0.27
C ALA A 179 -4.39 -6.03 0.74
N TRP A 180 -3.88 -7.23 0.98
CA TRP A 180 -4.67 -8.35 1.48
C TRP A 180 -5.45 -8.02 2.75
N ASN A 181 -4.77 -7.42 3.72
CA ASN A 181 -5.39 -6.99 4.98
C ASN A 181 -6.55 -6.02 4.75
N SER A 182 -6.42 -5.07 3.83
CA SER A 182 -7.45 -4.06 3.59
C SER A 182 -8.61 -4.55 2.71
N LEU A 183 -8.33 -5.38 1.72
CA LEU A 183 -9.28 -5.80 0.68
C LEU A 183 -9.98 -7.13 1.02
N VAL A 184 -9.29 -8.03 1.76
CA VAL A 184 -9.80 -9.34 2.14
C VAL A 184 -10.10 -9.38 3.64
N MET A 185 -9.09 -9.24 4.50
CA MET A 185 -9.27 -9.47 5.94
C MET A 185 -10.28 -8.51 6.60
N VAL A 186 -10.20 -7.21 6.31
CA VAL A 186 -11.15 -6.21 6.84
C VAL A 186 -12.55 -6.37 6.23
N LYS A 187 -12.60 -6.69 4.94
CA LYS A 187 -13.88 -6.85 4.21
C LYS A 187 -14.60 -8.15 4.59
N GLY A 188 -13.86 -9.25 4.65
CA GLY A 188 -14.38 -10.57 4.99
C GLY A 188 -14.68 -10.78 6.49
N CYS A 189 -14.08 -9.98 7.38
CA CYS A 189 -14.39 -10.03 8.81
C CYS A 189 -15.89 -9.80 9.03
N THR A 190 -16.56 -10.73 9.71
CA THR A 190 -18.00 -10.68 9.93
C THR A 190 -18.44 -9.48 10.77
N LYS A 191 -19.70 -9.10 10.65
CA LYS A 191 -20.28 -8.05 11.52
C LYS A 191 -20.21 -8.46 12.98
N THR A 192 -20.50 -9.72 13.28
CA THR A 192 -20.45 -10.32 14.62
C THR A 192 -19.06 -10.23 15.21
N ALA A 193 -18.03 -10.69 14.49
CA ALA A 193 -16.63 -10.61 14.94
C ALA A 193 -16.20 -9.16 15.19
N LYS A 194 -16.58 -8.21 14.32
CA LYS A 194 -16.29 -6.78 14.52
C LYS A 194 -16.88 -6.25 15.81
N SER A 195 -18.17 -6.54 16.08
CA SER A 195 -18.86 -6.13 17.31
C SER A 195 -18.25 -6.78 18.56
N LEU A 196 -17.91 -8.06 18.49
CA LEU A 196 -17.25 -8.78 19.60
C LEU A 196 -15.84 -8.22 19.88
N HIS A 197 -15.06 -7.88 18.85
CA HIS A 197 -13.78 -7.22 19.05
C HIS A 197 -13.92 -5.85 19.72
N GLU A 198 -14.91 -5.06 19.31
CA GLU A 198 -15.18 -3.75 19.90
C GLU A 198 -15.64 -3.87 21.35
N ALA A 199 -16.56 -4.79 21.67
CA ALA A 199 -16.98 -5.09 23.02
C ALA A 199 -15.80 -5.50 23.94
N ASN A 200 -14.78 -6.15 23.38
CA ASN A 200 -13.52 -6.48 24.07
C ASN A 200 -12.48 -5.35 24.06
N GLY A 201 -12.86 -4.10 23.77
CA GLY A 201 -11.97 -2.94 23.78
C GLY A 201 -10.91 -2.93 22.66
N LYS A 202 -11.08 -3.74 21.62
CA LYS A 202 -10.15 -3.80 20.48
C LYS A 202 -10.67 -2.95 19.34
N LYS A 203 -9.76 -2.33 18.57
CA LYS A 203 -10.12 -1.66 17.31
C LYS A 203 -10.44 -2.73 16.27
N PRO A 204 -11.70 -2.86 15.78
CA PRO A 204 -12.11 -3.99 14.94
C PRO A 204 -11.23 -4.16 13.71
N LYS A 205 -10.91 -3.07 13.01
CA LYS A 205 -10.04 -3.11 11.83
C LYS A 205 -8.68 -3.78 12.12
N LYS A 206 -8.03 -3.43 13.25
CA LYS A 206 -6.73 -4.01 13.62
C LYS A 206 -6.87 -5.47 14.07
N ALA A 207 -7.94 -5.79 14.79
CA ALA A 207 -8.19 -7.14 15.28
C ALA A 207 -8.52 -8.11 14.14
N CYS A 208 -9.36 -7.68 13.19
CA CYS A 208 -9.74 -8.49 12.01
C CYS A 208 -8.55 -8.81 11.07
N THR A 209 -7.49 -8.01 11.10
CA THR A 209 -6.31 -8.24 10.24
C THR A 209 -5.20 -9.06 10.91
N ARG A 210 -5.40 -9.49 12.16
CA ARG A 210 -4.45 -10.38 12.81
C ARG A 210 -4.57 -11.77 12.21
N ILE A 211 -3.50 -12.26 11.62
CA ILE A 211 -3.40 -13.59 11.03
C ILE A 211 -3.02 -14.61 12.12
N ARG A 212 -3.49 -15.84 11.96
CA ARG A 212 -3.17 -16.99 12.82
C ARG A 212 -1.70 -17.39 12.71
N GLU A 213 -1.15 -17.92 13.80
CA GLU A 213 0.26 -18.31 13.92
C GLU A 213 0.45 -19.79 14.27
N ASP A 214 -0.59 -20.60 14.05
CA ASP A 214 -0.69 -22.02 14.41
C ASP A 214 -0.31 -23.00 13.29
N GLY A 215 0.39 -22.48 12.25
CA GLY A 215 0.95 -23.27 11.16
C GLY A 215 0.02 -23.48 9.96
N TYR A 216 -1.19 -22.89 9.94
CA TYR A 216 -2.09 -22.90 8.77
C TYR A 216 -1.85 -21.68 7.85
N ALA A 217 -1.33 -20.60 8.39
CA ALA A 217 -0.76 -19.49 7.64
C ALA A 217 0.77 -19.53 7.74
N VAL A 218 1.44 -19.69 6.60
CA VAL A 218 2.90 -19.88 6.54
C VAL A 218 3.53 -18.65 5.89
N GLU A 219 4.36 -17.93 6.64
CA GLU A 219 5.07 -16.79 6.09
C GLU A 219 6.11 -17.25 5.05
N ALA A 220 6.03 -16.72 3.83
CA ALA A 220 6.84 -17.16 2.70
C ALA A 220 7.90 -16.14 2.26
N GLY A 221 8.06 -15.04 3.02
CA GLY A 221 9.01 -13.96 2.72
C GLY A 221 8.45 -12.91 1.76
N GLU A 222 9.28 -11.90 1.46
CA GLU A 222 8.93 -10.76 0.58
C GLU A 222 8.98 -11.14 -0.92
N ASN A 223 9.61 -12.25 -1.27
CA ASN A 223 9.83 -12.64 -2.66
C ASN A 223 8.71 -13.55 -3.17
N ASP A 224 7.86 -13.02 -4.04
CA ASP A 224 6.74 -13.75 -4.65
C ASP A 224 7.20 -15.01 -5.43
N THR A 225 8.43 -15.05 -5.92
CA THR A 225 9.03 -16.23 -6.56
C THR A 225 9.05 -17.44 -5.61
N LEU A 226 9.31 -17.22 -4.33
CA LEU A 226 9.30 -18.30 -3.33
C LEU A 226 7.89 -18.83 -3.10
N ILE A 227 6.87 -17.99 -3.17
CA ILE A 227 5.48 -18.41 -3.07
C ILE A 227 5.12 -19.29 -4.26
N VAL A 228 5.45 -18.87 -5.48
CA VAL A 228 5.22 -19.66 -6.71
C VAL A 228 5.92 -21.03 -6.64
N GLN A 229 7.19 -21.09 -6.22
CA GLN A 229 7.92 -22.34 -6.06
C GLN A 229 7.27 -23.29 -5.05
N LYS A 230 6.85 -22.75 -3.89
CA LYS A 230 6.17 -23.56 -2.86
C LYS A 230 4.81 -24.07 -3.33
N LEU A 231 4.03 -23.28 -4.05
CA LEU A 231 2.74 -23.70 -4.63
C LEU A 231 2.95 -24.81 -5.68
N THR A 232 4.00 -24.72 -6.48
CA THR A 232 4.32 -25.75 -7.49
C THR A 232 4.68 -27.08 -6.83
N SER A 233 5.38 -27.05 -5.70
CA SER A 233 5.76 -28.26 -4.95
C SER A 233 4.68 -28.78 -4.01
N ASN A 234 3.69 -27.96 -3.64
CA ASN A 234 2.57 -28.32 -2.78
C ASN A 234 1.24 -27.89 -3.42
N PRO A 235 0.63 -28.73 -4.26
CA PRO A 235 -0.62 -28.41 -4.96
C PRO A 235 -1.84 -28.19 -4.07
N ASP A 236 -1.77 -28.56 -2.79
CA ASP A 236 -2.87 -28.36 -1.82
C ASP A 236 -2.81 -27.00 -1.14
N ALA A 237 -1.68 -26.27 -1.27
CA ALA A 237 -1.50 -24.96 -0.70
C ALA A 237 -2.07 -23.86 -1.59
N TYR A 238 -2.44 -22.75 -0.96
CA TYR A 238 -2.77 -21.48 -1.60
C TYR A 238 -1.76 -20.41 -1.18
N GLY A 239 -1.68 -19.33 -1.96
CA GLY A 239 -0.85 -18.17 -1.62
C GLY A 239 -1.38 -16.93 -2.29
N PHE A 240 -0.99 -15.75 -1.79
CA PHE A 240 -1.40 -14.50 -2.42
C PHE A 240 -0.20 -13.62 -2.76
N PHE A 241 -0.22 -13.05 -3.96
CA PHE A 241 0.82 -12.20 -4.53
C PHE A 241 0.25 -11.31 -5.63
N GLY A 242 1.06 -10.37 -6.13
CA GLY A 242 0.64 -9.44 -7.17
C GLY A 242 0.25 -10.12 -8.48
N TYR A 243 -0.76 -9.61 -9.17
CA TYR A 243 -1.28 -10.13 -10.44
C TYR A 243 -0.20 -10.27 -11.51
N SER A 244 0.79 -9.38 -11.55
CA SER A 244 1.92 -9.47 -12.47
C SER A 244 2.71 -10.77 -12.34
N TYR A 245 2.89 -11.27 -11.10
CA TYR A 245 3.55 -12.56 -10.86
C TYR A 245 2.69 -13.75 -11.31
N LEU A 246 1.37 -13.66 -11.19
CA LEU A 246 0.46 -14.68 -11.74
C LEU A 246 0.66 -14.80 -13.25
N ILE A 247 0.65 -13.68 -13.97
CA ILE A 247 0.81 -13.67 -15.42
C ILE A 247 2.18 -14.18 -15.86
N ALA A 248 3.24 -13.80 -15.15
CA ALA A 248 4.60 -14.24 -15.43
C ALA A 248 4.84 -15.75 -15.17
N ASN A 249 3.96 -16.42 -14.40
CA ASN A 249 4.11 -17.82 -14.00
C ASN A 249 2.84 -18.65 -14.25
N LYS A 250 2.03 -18.29 -15.25
CA LYS A 250 0.78 -18.96 -15.61
C LYS A 250 0.93 -20.43 -16.02
N ASP A 251 2.13 -20.85 -16.33
CA ASP A 251 2.53 -22.25 -16.59
C ASP A 251 2.62 -23.10 -15.31
N LYS A 252 2.79 -22.50 -14.15
CA LYS A 252 3.00 -23.15 -12.84
C LYS A 252 1.84 -22.96 -11.87
N VAL A 253 1.24 -21.77 -11.89
CA VAL A 253 0.18 -21.37 -10.95
C VAL A 253 -0.99 -20.77 -11.70
N LYS A 254 -2.18 -20.92 -11.11
CA LYS A 254 -3.42 -20.25 -11.56
C LYS A 254 -4.14 -19.62 -10.36
N ALA A 255 -5.00 -18.65 -10.63
CA ALA A 255 -5.78 -18.01 -9.57
C ALA A 255 -7.02 -18.80 -9.23
N ALA A 256 -7.38 -18.83 -7.95
CA ALA A 256 -8.74 -19.09 -7.53
C ALA A 256 -9.60 -17.85 -7.81
N SER A 257 -10.89 -18.05 -8.09
CA SER A 257 -11.87 -16.96 -8.10
C SER A 257 -12.06 -16.39 -6.69
N VAL A 258 -12.41 -15.13 -6.62
CA VAL A 258 -12.85 -14.50 -5.37
C VAL A 258 -14.17 -13.78 -5.63
N GLU A 259 -15.19 -14.13 -4.84
CA GLU A 259 -16.57 -13.66 -5.05
C GLU A 259 -17.06 -13.98 -6.48
N GLY A 260 -16.70 -15.14 -7.01
CA GLY A 260 -17.05 -15.57 -8.36
C GLY A 260 -16.26 -14.93 -9.51
N VAL A 261 -15.27 -14.05 -9.20
CA VAL A 261 -14.53 -13.30 -10.20
C VAL A 261 -13.08 -13.75 -10.28
N GLN A 262 -12.62 -14.11 -11.49
CA GLN A 262 -11.21 -14.36 -11.79
C GLN A 262 -10.44 -13.04 -11.95
N PRO A 263 -9.17 -12.96 -11.49
CA PRO A 263 -8.34 -11.78 -11.76
C PRO A 263 -8.05 -11.67 -13.26
N SER A 264 -8.29 -10.48 -13.80
CA SER A 264 -7.93 -10.11 -15.16
C SER A 264 -7.40 -8.68 -15.19
N LEU A 265 -6.67 -8.32 -16.24
CA LEU A 265 -6.20 -6.95 -16.40
C LEU A 265 -7.35 -5.95 -16.42
N GLU A 266 -8.41 -6.27 -17.16
CA GLU A 266 -9.63 -5.45 -17.27
C GLU A 266 -10.31 -5.33 -15.91
N GLY A 267 -10.55 -6.45 -15.21
CA GLY A 267 -11.19 -6.45 -13.90
C GLY A 267 -10.39 -5.72 -12.82
N ILE A 268 -9.06 -5.63 -12.96
CA ILE A 268 -8.21 -4.82 -12.08
C ILE A 268 -8.29 -3.33 -12.46
N GLN A 269 -8.41 -3.01 -13.74
CA GLN A 269 -8.49 -1.63 -14.23
C GLN A 269 -9.83 -0.97 -13.90
N ASP A 270 -10.93 -1.69 -14.02
CA ASP A 270 -12.29 -1.20 -13.75
C ASP A 270 -12.79 -1.51 -12.33
N TYR A 271 -11.96 -2.21 -11.51
CA TYR A 271 -12.26 -2.64 -10.14
C TYR A 271 -13.42 -3.64 -10.02
N SER A 272 -13.80 -4.31 -11.09
CA SER A 272 -14.75 -5.44 -11.03
C SER A 272 -14.14 -6.66 -10.35
N TYR A 273 -12.80 -6.80 -10.37
CA TYR A 273 -12.10 -7.80 -9.55
C TYR A 273 -12.06 -7.36 -8.07
N PRO A 274 -12.58 -8.19 -7.14
CA PRO A 274 -12.80 -7.78 -5.75
C PRO A 274 -11.55 -7.44 -4.93
N ILE A 275 -10.36 -7.87 -5.40
CA ILE A 275 -9.08 -7.61 -4.73
C ILE A 275 -8.23 -6.67 -5.60
N ALA A 276 -8.85 -5.63 -6.14
CA ALA A 276 -8.19 -4.55 -6.87
C ALA A 276 -8.36 -3.21 -6.15
N ARG A 277 -7.40 -2.30 -6.35
CA ARG A 277 -7.40 -0.96 -5.78
C ARG A 277 -6.56 0.02 -6.59
N PRO A 278 -6.92 1.32 -6.61
CA PRO A 278 -6.08 2.36 -7.18
C PRO A 278 -4.87 2.67 -6.29
N LEU A 279 -3.79 3.08 -6.95
CA LEU A 279 -2.58 3.60 -6.35
C LEU A 279 -2.48 5.11 -6.63
N PHE A 280 -1.99 5.88 -5.66
CA PHE A 280 -2.03 7.33 -5.71
C PHE A 280 -0.68 7.96 -5.39
N PHE A 281 -0.44 9.13 -6.00
CA PHE A 281 0.42 10.16 -5.47
C PHE A 281 -0.43 11.34 -5.00
N TYR A 282 -0.10 11.87 -3.82
CA TYR A 282 -0.63 13.11 -3.29
C TYR A 282 0.50 14.13 -3.22
N VAL A 283 0.32 15.27 -3.89
CA VAL A 283 1.33 16.30 -4.06
C VAL A 283 0.89 17.56 -3.34
N LYS A 284 1.78 18.18 -2.55
CA LYS A 284 1.53 19.50 -1.96
C LYS A 284 1.63 20.57 -3.05
N LYS A 285 0.54 21.24 -3.37
CA LYS A 285 0.56 22.32 -4.35
C LYS A 285 1.47 23.49 -3.92
N ALA A 286 1.51 23.77 -2.61
CA ALA A 286 2.40 24.80 -2.05
C ALA A 286 3.91 24.55 -2.27
N HIS A 287 4.31 23.31 -2.60
CA HIS A 287 5.69 22.96 -2.92
C HIS A 287 6.00 23.00 -4.43
N VAL A 288 4.97 23.10 -5.28
CA VAL A 288 5.13 23.17 -6.75
C VAL A 288 5.72 24.53 -7.13
N GLY A 289 6.87 24.51 -7.80
CA GLY A 289 7.61 25.73 -8.20
C GLY A 289 8.50 26.34 -7.11
N VAL A 290 8.44 25.87 -5.86
CA VAL A 290 9.29 26.32 -4.75
C VAL A 290 10.54 25.43 -4.63
N ILE A 291 10.39 24.14 -4.87
CA ILE A 291 11.51 23.21 -5.02
C ILE A 291 11.88 23.19 -6.48
N PRO A 292 13.18 23.34 -6.83
CA PRO A 292 13.58 23.64 -8.21
C PRO A 292 12.97 22.66 -9.21
N VAL A 293 12.28 23.20 -10.21
CA VAL A 293 11.88 22.70 -11.55
C VAL A 293 11.50 21.22 -11.71
N SER A 294 11.87 20.35 -10.76
CA SER A 294 11.70 18.90 -10.83
C SER A 294 10.24 18.42 -10.86
N TYR A 295 9.32 19.23 -10.37
CA TYR A 295 7.91 18.89 -10.23
C TYR A 295 7.12 18.84 -11.53
N THR A 296 7.39 19.75 -12.44
CA THR A 296 6.69 19.82 -13.74
C THR A 296 7.04 18.66 -14.65
N HIS A 297 8.26 18.10 -14.53
CA HIS A 297 8.75 17.01 -15.37
C HIS A 297 8.35 15.63 -14.84
N LEU A 298 8.24 15.44 -13.53
CA LEU A 298 7.71 14.18 -12.97
C LEU A 298 6.28 13.91 -13.46
N ARG A 299 5.45 14.96 -13.58
CA ARG A 299 4.09 14.87 -14.11
C ARG A 299 4.03 14.53 -15.60
N ALA A 300 4.99 14.97 -16.40
CA ALA A 300 5.03 14.72 -17.84
C ALA A 300 5.36 13.25 -18.19
N HIS A 301 6.10 12.55 -17.33
CA HIS A 301 6.41 11.14 -17.49
C HIS A 301 5.27 10.20 -17.05
N GLU A 302 4.30 10.70 -16.28
CA GLU A 302 3.20 9.89 -15.73
C GLU A 302 1.87 9.98 -16.52
N THR A 303 1.79 10.80 -17.55
CA THR A 303 0.57 10.96 -18.37
C THR A 303 0.27 9.81 -19.34
N GLY A 304 1.10 8.78 -19.38
CA GLY A 304 0.79 7.54 -20.10
C GLY A 304 -0.04 6.60 -19.23
N ARG A 305 -1.32 6.43 -19.53
CA ARG A 305 -2.29 5.53 -18.86
C ARG A 305 -1.87 4.06 -18.67
N ASN A 306 -0.59 3.70 -18.94
CA ASN A 306 -0.10 2.32 -18.99
C ASN A 306 1.30 2.11 -18.39
N LEU A 307 1.92 3.08 -17.69
CA LEU A 307 3.34 2.97 -17.33
C LEU A 307 3.62 1.88 -16.27
N VAL A 308 2.70 1.65 -15.33
CA VAL A 308 2.93 0.66 -14.27
C VAL A 308 2.82 -0.77 -14.79
N CYS A 309 1.90 -1.06 -15.71
CA CYS A 309 1.78 -2.39 -16.32
C CYS A 309 2.83 -2.64 -17.42
N ARG A 310 3.29 -1.58 -18.12
CA ARG A 310 4.24 -1.72 -19.24
C ARG A 310 5.69 -1.89 -18.80
N LEU A 311 6.06 -1.38 -17.62
CA LEU A 311 7.39 -1.57 -17.03
C LEU A 311 7.62 -2.97 -16.44
N LEU A 312 6.56 -3.77 -16.31
CA LEU A 312 6.65 -5.17 -15.85
C LEU A 312 6.60 -6.16 -17.03
N LEU A 313 6.43 -5.69 -18.28
CA LEU A 313 6.34 -6.52 -19.49
C LEU A 313 7.51 -6.30 -20.46
N GLU A 314 8.45 -5.38 -20.19
CA GLU A 314 9.73 -5.20 -20.84
C GLU A 314 10.89 -5.51 -19.85
#